data_e35ea506758d08cbdb7fd26321ff407c
#
_entry.id   e35ea506758d08cbdb7fd26321ff407c
#
_cell.length_a   1.000
_cell.length_b   1.000
_cell.length_c   1.000
_cell.angle_alpha   90.00
_cell.angle_beta   90.00
_cell.angle_gamma   90.00
#
_symmetry.space_group_name_H-M   'P 1'
#
loop_
_entity.id
_entity.type
_entity.pdbx_description
1 polymer ?
#
loop_
_entity_poly.entity_id
_entity_poly.type
_entity_poly.pdbx_seq_one_letter_code
_entity_poly.pdbx_strand_id
1 'polypeptide(L)'
;MIAAEHLYKSFKTRTGLVKAVEDVSFHAADGQITGLLGPNGAGKTTTLRMLYTLMAPDQGQVRVDGIDAATDPIAVRQRLGVLPDARGVYKRLTARENIAYFGQLHGLSAQRIAERTKVLSQALDMDDILDRQTEGFSQGQRTKTAIARALVH
;
A
#
# COMPACT_ATOMS: atom_id res chain seq x y z
N MET A 1 -10.41 -7.43 -6.57
CA MET A 1 -10.16 -6.91 -7.95
C MET A 1 -9.96 -5.39 -7.90
N ILE A 2 -8.97 -4.85 -8.64
CA ILE A 2 -8.79 -3.40 -8.81
C ILE A 2 -9.10 -3.03 -10.27
N ALA A 3 -9.91 -2.00 -10.48
CA ALA A 3 -10.21 -1.43 -11.79
C ALA A 3 -9.82 0.04 -11.82
N ALA A 4 -9.11 0.43 -12.86
CA ALA A 4 -8.76 1.81 -13.18
C ALA A 4 -9.29 2.10 -14.57
N GLU A 5 -10.07 3.17 -14.73
CA GLU A 5 -10.76 3.51 -15.96
C GLU A 5 -10.53 4.98 -16.31
N HIS A 6 -9.90 5.20 -17.47
CA HIS A 6 -9.65 6.53 -18.04
C HIS A 6 -9.05 7.54 -17.05
N LEU A 7 -7.99 7.13 -16.33
CA LEU A 7 -7.37 7.98 -15.32
C LEU A 7 -6.55 9.11 -15.97
N TYR A 8 -6.80 10.32 -15.51
CA TYR A 8 -6.02 11.52 -15.83
C TYR A 8 -5.55 12.19 -14.56
N LYS A 9 -4.31 12.70 -14.56
CA LYS A 9 -3.77 13.51 -13.48
C LYS A 9 -2.74 14.50 -13.98
N SER A 10 -2.94 15.78 -13.65
CA SER A 10 -2.04 16.87 -13.98
C SER A 10 -1.62 17.64 -12.73
N PHE A 11 -0.42 18.20 -12.74
CA PHE A 11 0.10 19.03 -11.67
C PHE A 11 0.52 20.39 -12.19
N LYS A 12 0.11 21.44 -11.47
CA LYS A 12 0.62 22.80 -11.71
C LYS A 12 2.03 22.92 -11.15
N THR A 13 2.98 23.31 -11.96
CA THR A 13 4.37 23.59 -11.58
C THR A 13 4.71 25.04 -11.86
N ARG A 14 5.89 25.48 -11.42
CA ARG A 14 6.37 26.84 -11.72
C ARG A 14 6.57 27.09 -13.24
N THR A 15 6.80 26.03 -14.01
CA THR A 15 7.07 26.08 -15.45
C THR A 15 5.85 25.75 -16.31
N GLY A 16 4.68 25.49 -15.71
CA GLY A 16 3.45 25.17 -16.43
C GLY A 16 2.73 23.94 -15.89
N LEU A 17 1.81 23.42 -16.70
CA LEU A 17 1.04 22.23 -16.39
C LEU A 17 1.80 20.97 -16.83
N VAL A 18 2.04 20.04 -15.90
CA VAL A 18 2.62 18.72 -16.19
C VAL A 18 1.53 17.67 -16.13
N LYS A 19 1.25 17.03 -17.26
CA LYS A 19 0.35 15.88 -17.34
C LYS A 19 1.11 14.63 -16.88
N ALA A 20 0.82 14.14 -15.70
CA ALA A 20 1.52 13.01 -15.10
C ALA A 20 0.88 11.67 -15.45
N VAL A 21 -0.42 11.64 -15.72
CA VAL A 21 -1.17 10.46 -16.15
C VAL A 21 -2.17 10.92 -17.21
N GLU A 22 -2.18 10.24 -18.36
CA GLU A 22 -3.07 10.53 -19.48
C GLU A 22 -3.70 9.21 -19.94
N ASP A 23 -5.01 9.10 -19.76
CA ASP A 23 -5.87 7.99 -20.21
C ASP A 23 -5.37 6.58 -19.83
N VAL A 24 -5.03 6.39 -18.56
CA VAL A 24 -4.60 5.07 -18.07
C VAL A 24 -5.80 4.24 -17.64
N SER A 25 -5.94 3.06 -18.27
CA SER A 25 -6.99 2.08 -17.95
C SER A 25 -6.39 0.68 -17.80
N PHE A 26 -6.75 -0.05 -16.73
CA PHE A 26 -6.37 -1.45 -16.55
C PHE A 26 -7.21 -2.11 -15.46
N HIS A 27 -7.15 -3.45 -15.44
CA HIS A 27 -7.74 -4.27 -14.39
C HIS A 27 -6.67 -5.17 -13.78
N ALA A 28 -6.63 -5.24 -12.45
CA ALA A 28 -5.86 -6.22 -11.69
C ALA A 28 -6.83 -7.24 -11.08
N ALA A 29 -6.81 -8.44 -11.63
CA ALA A 29 -7.70 -9.51 -11.20
C ALA A 29 -7.26 -10.11 -9.86
N ASP A 30 -8.21 -10.71 -9.14
CA ASP A 30 -7.91 -11.42 -7.90
C ASP A 30 -7.04 -12.66 -8.15
N GLY A 31 -6.16 -12.98 -7.20
CA GLY A 31 -5.27 -14.12 -7.29
C GLY A 31 -4.16 -14.00 -8.34
N GLN A 32 -3.96 -12.82 -8.93
CA GLN A 32 -2.94 -12.57 -9.94
C GLN A 32 -1.96 -11.47 -9.51
N ILE A 33 -0.76 -11.53 -10.06
CA ILE A 33 0.24 -10.46 -9.94
C ILE A 33 0.16 -9.61 -11.21
N THR A 34 -0.23 -8.34 -11.05
CA THR A 34 -0.28 -7.38 -12.15
C THR A 34 0.90 -6.41 -12.03
N GLY A 35 1.71 -6.31 -13.08
CA GLY A 35 2.85 -5.40 -13.15
C GLY A 35 2.52 -4.11 -13.90
N LEU A 36 2.80 -2.95 -13.30
CA LEU A 36 2.73 -1.65 -13.95
C LEU A 36 4.14 -1.24 -14.40
N LEU A 37 4.43 -1.36 -15.69
CA LEU A 37 5.75 -1.12 -16.28
C LEU A 37 5.78 0.20 -17.06
N GLY A 38 6.95 0.78 -17.17
CA GLY A 38 7.20 2.00 -17.96
C GLY A 38 8.45 2.75 -17.48
N PRO A 39 8.95 3.72 -18.27
CA PRO A 39 10.13 4.52 -17.93
C PRO A 39 9.89 5.40 -16.68
N ASN A 40 10.96 6.02 -16.18
CA ASN A 40 10.84 7.04 -15.13
C ASN A 40 10.04 8.24 -15.68
N GLY A 41 9.12 8.76 -14.86
CA GLY A 41 8.22 9.83 -15.29
C GLY A 41 6.94 9.39 -16.01
N ALA A 42 6.76 8.10 -16.33
CA ALA A 42 5.55 7.57 -16.99
C ALA A 42 4.28 7.57 -16.12
N GLY A 43 4.27 8.21 -14.96
CA GLY A 43 3.09 8.31 -14.11
C GLY A 43 2.80 7.09 -13.22
N LYS A 44 3.65 6.06 -13.18
CA LYS A 44 3.42 4.82 -12.40
C LYS A 44 3.10 5.09 -10.92
N THR A 45 3.96 5.84 -10.25
CA THR A 45 3.77 6.19 -8.82
C THR A 45 2.52 7.05 -8.62
N THR A 46 2.22 7.95 -9.54
CA THR A 46 1.01 8.79 -9.50
C THR A 46 -0.23 7.91 -9.64
N THR A 47 -0.23 6.97 -10.59
CA THR A 47 -1.31 6.01 -10.78
C THR A 47 -1.52 5.17 -9.51
N LEU A 48 -0.47 4.58 -8.93
CA LEU A 48 -0.57 3.83 -7.68
C LEU A 48 -1.15 4.69 -6.55
N ARG A 49 -0.73 5.96 -6.41
CA ARG A 49 -1.26 6.88 -5.40
C ARG A 49 -2.75 7.17 -5.56
N MET A 50 -3.26 7.15 -6.78
CA MET A 50 -4.71 7.24 -7.04
C MET A 50 -5.41 5.95 -6.63
N LEU A 51 -4.84 4.76 -6.92
CA LEU A 51 -5.43 3.47 -6.54
C LEU A 51 -5.62 3.34 -5.02
N TYR A 52 -4.63 3.72 -4.22
CA TYR A 52 -4.76 3.65 -2.76
C TYR A 52 -5.24 4.96 -2.12
N THR A 53 -5.92 5.79 -2.90
CA THR A 53 -6.68 6.97 -2.44
C THR A 53 -5.84 8.05 -1.73
N LEU A 54 -4.53 8.13 -2.00
CA LEU A 54 -3.68 9.21 -1.51
C LEU A 54 -3.94 10.51 -2.27
N MET A 55 -4.43 10.42 -3.50
CA MET A 55 -4.88 11.56 -4.31
C MET A 55 -6.05 11.13 -5.20
N ALA A 56 -6.94 12.07 -5.51
CA ALA A 56 -7.99 11.85 -6.48
C ALA A 56 -7.47 12.04 -7.92
N PRO A 57 -7.93 11.26 -8.91
CA PRO A 57 -7.74 11.56 -10.32
C PRO A 57 -8.45 12.88 -10.67
N ASP A 58 -7.98 13.56 -11.72
CA ASP A 58 -8.68 14.74 -12.28
C ASP A 58 -9.87 14.32 -13.15
N GLN A 59 -9.75 13.14 -13.80
CA GLN A 59 -10.82 12.45 -14.55
C GLN A 59 -10.60 10.94 -14.44
N GLY A 60 -11.67 10.20 -14.72
CA GLY A 60 -11.67 8.74 -14.63
C GLY A 60 -12.10 8.22 -13.28
N GLN A 61 -12.02 6.91 -13.11
CA GLN A 61 -12.54 6.23 -11.92
C GLN A 61 -11.60 5.12 -11.45
N VAL A 62 -11.53 4.96 -10.12
CA VAL A 62 -10.85 3.83 -9.47
C VAL A 62 -11.88 3.05 -8.65
N ARG A 63 -11.91 1.73 -8.83
CA ARG A 63 -12.71 0.82 -7.99
C ARG A 63 -11.84 -0.29 -7.42
N VAL A 64 -12.08 -0.61 -6.15
CA VAL A 64 -11.46 -1.73 -5.45
C VAL A 64 -12.57 -2.60 -4.88
N ASP A 65 -12.65 -3.86 -5.30
CA ASP A 65 -13.73 -4.79 -4.94
C ASP A 65 -15.13 -4.19 -5.18
N GLY A 66 -15.29 -3.44 -6.28
CA GLY A 66 -16.53 -2.75 -6.63
C GLY A 66 -16.77 -1.44 -5.88
N ILE A 67 -15.97 -1.10 -4.87
CA ILE A 67 -16.09 0.14 -4.09
C ILE A 67 -15.41 1.26 -4.86
N ASP A 68 -16.13 2.34 -5.10
CA ASP A 68 -15.58 3.54 -5.75
C ASP A 68 -14.70 4.34 -4.79
N ALA A 69 -13.46 4.58 -5.21
CA ALA A 69 -12.45 5.28 -4.42
C ALA A 69 -12.77 6.77 -4.17
N ALA A 70 -13.61 7.39 -5.00
CA ALA A 70 -14.02 8.78 -4.83
C ALA A 70 -15.17 8.91 -3.81
N THR A 71 -16.06 7.93 -3.75
CA THR A 71 -17.22 7.96 -2.85
C THR A 71 -16.93 7.41 -1.47
N ASP A 72 -16.13 6.32 -1.37
CA ASP A 72 -15.77 5.73 -0.08
C ASP A 72 -14.27 5.33 -0.02
N PRO A 73 -13.37 6.33 0.10
CA PRO A 73 -11.94 6.07 0.19
C PRO A 73 -11.53 5.30 1.44
N ILE A 74 -12.32 5.35 2.51
CA ILE A 74 -12.03 4.63 3.76
C ILE A 74 -12.26 3.14 3.56
N ALA A 75 -13.38 2.74 2.98
CA ALA A 75 -13.66 1.34 2.67
C ALA A 75 -12.62 0.77 1.69
N VAL A 76 -12.16 1.54 0.70
CA VAL A 76 -11.07 1.14 -0.20
C VAL A 76 -9.77 0.89 0.58
N ARG A 77 -9.37 1.79 1.49
CA ARG A 77 -8.15 1.60 2.31
C ARG A 77 -8.23 0.37 3.22
N GLN A 78 -9.41 -0.02 3.66
CA GLN A 78 -9.62 -1.24 4.44
C GLN A 78 -9.41 -2.52 3.63
N ARG A 79 -9.45 -2.44 2.29
CA ARG A 79 -9.25 -3.57 1.36
C ARG A 79 -7.82 -3.66 0.84
N LEU A 80 -7.02 -2.60 0.99
CA LEU A 80 -5.70 -2.50 0.39
C LEU A 80 -4.57 -2.53 1.42
N GLY A 81 -3.63 -3.44 1.25
CA GLY A 81 -2.32 -3.34 1.86
C GLY A 81 -1.38 -2.55 0.94
N VAL A 82 -0.81 -1.46 1.45
CA VAL A 82 0.07 -0.60 0.66
C VAL A 82 1.49 -0.61 1.21
N LEU A 83 2.47 -0.86 0.34
CA LEU A 83 3.89 -0.75 0.65
C LEU A 83 4.47 0.45 -0.13
N PRO A 84 4.59 1.63 0.49
CA PRO A 84 5.17 2.79 -0.17
C PRO A 84 6.70 2.67 -0.29
N ASP A 85 7.31 3.46 -1.20
CA ASP A 85 8.76 3.50 -1.41
C ASP A 85 9.53 3.81 -0.14
N ALA A 86 9.03 4.76 0.66
CA ALA A 86 9.55 5.03 2.00
C ALA A 86 9.04 3.96 2.98
N ARG A 87 9.81 2.92 3.19
CA ARG A 87 9.48 1.76 4.03
C ARG A 87 9.50 2.08 5.53
N GLY A 88 8.99 3.22 5.95
CA GLY A 88 9.04 3.79 7.27
C GLY A 88 8.63 2.86 8.42
N VAL A 89 9.48 1.87 8.75
CA VAL A 89 9.35 1.15 10.02
C VAL A 89 9.83 2.04 11.17
N TYR A 90 9.14 2.00 12.29
CA TYR A 90 9.51 2.75 13.49
C TYR A 90 10.71 2.08 14.15
N LYS A 91 11.88 2.68 14.04
CA LYS A 91 13.17 2.12 14.43
C LYS A 91 13.24 1.64 15.88
N ARG A 92 12.58 2.36 16.80
CA ARG A 92 12.57 2.05 18.23
C ARG A 92 11.58 0.96 18.62
N LEU A 93 10.70 0.57 17.72
CA LEU A 93 9.75 -0.52 17.93
C LEU A 93 10.33 -1.83 17.42
N THR A 94 9.93 -2.94 18.04
CA THR A 94 10.16 -4.27 17.50
C THR A 94 9.37 -4.48 16.21
N ALA A 95 9.66 -5.55 15.46
CA ALA A 95 8.86 -5.90 14.29
C ALA A 95 7.40 -6.17 14.68
N ARG A 96 7.17 -6.91 15.76
CA ARG A 96 5.85 -7.19 16.34
C ARG A 96 5.08 -5.90 16.65
N GLU A 97 5.70 -4.95 17.34
CA GLU A 97 5.07 -3.69 17.71
C GLU A 97 4.76 -2.84 16.49
N ASN A 98 5.65 -2.84 15.47
CA ASN A 98 5.37 -2.17 14.19
C ASN A 98 4.12 -2.75 13.52
N ILE A 99 3.96 -4.08 13.50
CA ILE A 99 2.80 -4.75 12.92
C ILE A 99 1.55 -4.45 13.75
N ALA A 100 1.65 -4.59 15.08
CA ALA A 100 0.54 -4.38 16.00
C ALA A 100 -0.01 -2.96 15.93
N TYR A 101 0.85 -1.95 15.87
CA TYR A 101 0.46 -0.55 15.74
C TYR A 101 -0.44 -0.31 14.52
N PHE A 102 -0.09 -0.87 13.36
CA PHE A 102 -0.92 -0.75 12.16
C PHE A 102 -2.20 -1.56 12.24
N GLY A 103 -2.17 -2.73 12.87
CA GLY A 103 -3.39 -3.49 13.16
C GLY A 103 -4.38 -2.68 14.02
N GLN A 104 -3.88 -1.97 15.04
CA GLN A 104 -4.69 -1.08 15.87
C GLN A 104 -5.26 0.09 15.07
N LEU A 105 -4.48 0.70 14.18
CA LEU A 105 -4.99 1.78 13.30
C LEU A 105 -6.12 1.32 12.36
N HIS A 106 -6.11 0.03 11.99
CA HIS A 106 -7.20 -0.61 11.25
C HIS A 106 -8.37 -1.10 12.14
N GLY A 107 -8.32 -0.84 13.44
CA GLY A 107 -9.39 -1.22 14.38
C GLY A 107 -9.42 -2.71 14.75
N LEU A 108 -8.34 -3.46 14.50
CA LEU A 108 -8.28 -4.88 14.87
C LEU A 108 -8.16 -5.07 16.39
N SER A 109 -8.80 -6.12 16.91
CA SER A 109 -8.61 -6.54 18.30
C SER A 109 -7.20 -7.07 18.54
N ALA A 110 -6.72 -7.01 19.79
CA ALA A 110 -5.41 -7.54 20.17
C ALA A 110 -5.26 -9.03 19.81
N GLN A 111 -6.31 -9.83 20.01
CA GLN A 111 -6.32 -11.23 19.62
C GLN A 111 -6.12 -11.39 18.10
N ARG A 112 -6.87 -10.65 17.28
CA ARG A 112 -6.77 -10.72 15.82
C ARG A 112 -5.39 -10.29 15.33
N ILE A 113 -4.82 -9.24 15.92
CA ILE A 113 -3.45 -8.79 15.63
C ILE A 113 -2.44 -9.91 15.92
N ALA A 114 -2.55 -10.58 17.07
CA ALA A 114 -1.64 -11.66 17.44
C ALA A 114 -1.74 -12.85 16.46
N GLU A 115 -2.96 -13.27 16.10
CA GLU A 115 -3.21 -14.32 15.10
C GLU A 115 -2.60 -13.97 13.75
N ARG A 116 -2.88 -12.76 13.23
CA ARG A 116 -2.38 -12.29 11.94
C ARG A 116 -0.87 -12.16 11.95
N THR A 117 -0.28 -11.62 13.03
CA THR A 117 1.17 -11.49 13.18
C THR A 117 1.84 -12.85 13.10
N LYS A 118 1.30 -13.88 13.77
CA LYS A 118 1.82 -15.25 13.71
C LYS A 118 1.80 -15.82 12.28
N VAL A 119 0.68 -15.68 11.57
CA VAL A 119 0.56 -16.16 10.19
C VAL A 119 1.54 -15.45 9.27
N LEU A 120 1.66 -14.13 9.40
CA LEU A 120 2.54 -13.32 8.55
C LEU A 120 4.02 -13.56 8.87
N SER A 121 4.38 -13.77 10.15
CA SER A 121 5.77 -14.07 10.51
C SER A 121 6.24 -15.38 9.92
N GLN A 122 5.40 -16.41 9.93
CA GLN A 122 5.69 -17.69 9.31
C GLN A 122 5.78 -17.58 7.77
N ALA A 123 4.81 -16.90 7.13
CA ALA A 123 4.77 -16.74 5.68
C ALA A 123 5.95 -15.93 5.13
N LEU A 124 6.49 -15.01 5.93
CA LEU A 124 7.61 -14.14 5.55
C LEU A 124 8.96 -14.61 6.14
N ASP A 125 8.98 -15.74 6.85
CA ASP A 125 10.19 -16.25 7.51
C ASP A 125 10.88 -15.15 8.34
N MET A 126 10.20 -14.70 9.41
CA MET A 126 10.66 -13.60 10.26
C MET A 126 10.43 -13.84 11.77
N ASP A 127 10.21 -15.09 12.16
CA ASP A 127 9.96 -15.45 13.57
C ASP A 127 11.14 -15.07 14.47
N ASP A 128 12.37 -15.23 13.98
CA ASP A 128 13.63 -14.93 14.69
C ASP A 128 13.88 -13.44 14.92
N ILE A 129 13.21 -12.57 14.15
CA ILE A 129 13.38 -11.11 14.25
C ILE A 129 12.17 -10.39 14.86
N LEU A 130 11.09 -11.13 15.14
CA LEU A 130 9.80 -10.55 15.48
C LEU A 130 9.86 -9.65 16.73
N ASP A 131 10.63 -10.06 17.73
CA ASP A 131 10.77 -9.37 19.01
C ASP A 131 12.05 -8.51 19.11
N ARG A 132 12.75 -8.30 17.98
CA ARG A 132 13.91 -7.43 17.90
C ARG A 132 13.52 -6.03 17.44
N GLN A 133 14.18 -5.01 17.97
CA GLN A 133 14.03 -3.64 17.51
C GLN A 133 14.50 -3.51 16.04
N THR A 134 13.75 -2.73 15.25
CA THR A 134 14.00 -2.62 13.80
C THR A 134 15.16 -1.69 13.44
N GLU A 135 15.78 -1.01 14.40
CA GLU A 135 16.90 -0.08 14.16
C GLU A 135 18.09 -0.76 13.49
N GLY A 136 18.45 -1.97 13.94
CA GLY A 136 19.56 -2.76 13.39
C GLY A 136 19.19 -3.68 12.22
N PHE A 137 17.99 -3.56 11.66
CA PHE A 137 17.52 -4.47 10.60
C PHE A 137 18.22 -4.26 9.26
N SER A 138 18.53 -5.37 8.58
CA SER A 138 18.91 -5.37 7.18
C SER A 138 17.75 -4.81 6.31
N GLN A 139 18.07 -4.46 5.08
CA GLN A 139 17.06 -4.00 4.11
C GLN A 139 15.96 -5.06 3.90
N GLY A 140 16.33 -6.35 3.81
CA GLY A 140 15.37 -7.45 3.68
C GLY A 140 14.45 -7.57 4.90
N GLN A 141 15.00 -7.52 6.12
CA GLN A 141 14.23 -7.56 7.36
C GLN A 141 13.25 -6.38 7.48
N ARG A 142 13.68 -5.16 7.11
CA ARG A 142 12.78 -4.00 7.04
C ARG A 142 11.66 -4.20 6.02
N THR A 143 11.97 -4.78 4.86
CA THR A 143 10.97 -5.08 3.83
C THR A 143 9.96 -6.10 4.33
N LYS A 144 10.39 -7.22 4.93
CA LYS A 144 9.50 -8.22 5.51
C LYS A 144 8.56 -7.59 6.55
N THR A 145 9.10 -6.78 7.48
CA THR A 145 8.31 -6.06 8.49
C THR A 145 7.29 -5.11 7.85
N ALA A 146 7.68 -4.37 6.81
CA ALA A 146 6.79 -3.45 6.11
C ALA A 146 5.68 -4.17 5.34
N ILE A 147 5.97 -5.33 4.74
CA ILE A 147 4.96 -6.18 4.09
C ILE A 147 3.99 -6.74 5.14
N ALA A 148 4.50 -7.31 6.24
CA ALA A 148 3.64 -7.81 7.32
C ALA A 148 2.70 -6.72 7.87
N ARG A 149 3.22 -5.51 8.07
CA ARG A 149 2.45 -4.35 8.48
C ARG A 149 1.34 -4.00 7.48
N ALA A 150 1.64 -4.03 6.18
CA ALA A 150 0.67 -3.73 5.12
C ALA A 150 -0.44 -4.78 5.00
N LEU A 151 -0.19 -6.01 5.42
CA LEU A 151 -1.09 -7.15 5.28
C LEU A 151 -1.79 -7.57 6.58
N VAL A 152 -1.53 -6.90 7.71
CA VAL A 152 -2.05 -7.31 9.03
C VAL A 152 -3.57 -7.33 9.08
N HIS A 153 -4.23 -6.42 8.41
CA HIS A 153 -5.69 -6.28 8.37
C HIS A 153 -6.34 -7.13 7.27
#